data_367670b2cbb936b262d10a9557293321
#
_entry.id   367670b2cbb936b262d10a9557293321
#
_cell.length_a   1.000
_cell.length_b   1.000
_cell.length_c   1.000
_cell.angle_alpha   90.00
_cell.angle_beta   90.00
_cell.angle_gamma   90.00
#
_symmetry.space_group_name_H-M   'P 1'
#
loop_
_entity.id
_entity.type
_entity.pdbx_description
1 polymer ?
#
loop_
_entity_poly.entity_id
_entity_poly.type
_entity_poly.pdbx_seq_one_letter_code
_entity_poly.pdbx_strand_id
1 'polypeptide(L)'
;MLIDDAISKISENRTEMISSLSDLISVPSVALEGTGETPFGENVQKAYEYMMALAAKEGFSTFNADNYGGHIDFRGTEEGIVAVIGHLDVVPEGDGWDFDPYGGELIDGYVCGRGSTDDKGPVIASFYAMKALKECGYTPKKTIRLILGLDEETNWHGMDYYLKHVDRLPDFGFTPDADFPAINGEMGILIFDIVRKFDPPGSKGLELSSIKGGTAANSVADLARAVLHDSTGAGYDKIKQQLAAFREEKGCRI
;
A
#
# COMPACT_ATOMS: atom_id res chain seq x y z
N MET A 1 33.65 -8.93 -3.46
CA MET A 1 34.14 -8.49 -2.11
C MET A 1 33.02 -7.74 -1.37
N LEU A 2 32.88 -6.43 -1.46
CA LEU A 2 31.82 -5.73 -0.67
C LEU A 2 30.40 -6.23 -0.92
N ILE A 3 30.03 -6.48 -2.18
CA ILE A 3 28.69 -6.98 -2.54
C ILE A 3 28.47 -8.39 -1.96
N ASP A 4 29.43 -9.27 -2.08
CA ASP A 4 29.34 -10.65 -1.57
C ASP A 4 29.23 -10.64 -0.04
N ASP A 5 30.01 -9.76 0.62
CA ASP A 5 29.94 -9.58 2.08
C ASP A 5 28.57 -9.05 2.51
N ALA A 6 28.00 -8.07 1.78
CA ALA A 6 26.66 -7.55 2.04
C ALA A 6 25.56 -8.62 1.83
N ILE A 7 25.65 -9.42 0.77
CA ILE A 7 24.73 -10.56 0.54
C ILE A 7 24.82 -11.57 1.68
N SER A 8 26.04 -11.87 2.16
CA SER A 8 26.22 -12.74 3.32
C SER A 8 25.57 -12.14 4.58
N LYS A 9 25.71 -10.83 4.81
CA LYS A 9 25.07 -10.14 5.92
C LYS A 9 23.55 -10.14 5.84
N ILE A 10 22.96 -9.96 4.66
CA ILE A 10 21.52 -10.10 4.47
C ILE A 10 21.07 -11.53 4.84
N SER A 11 21.85 -12.54 4.44
CA SER A 11 21.55 -13.94 4.78
C SER A 11 21.66 -14.20 6.28
N GLU A 12 22.62 -13.63 6.96
CA GLU A 12 22.76 -13.69 8.42
C GLU A 12 21.57 -13.02 9.13
N ASN A 13 21.14 -11.87 8.62
CA ASN A 13 20.02 -11.10 9.17
C ASN A 13 18.62 -11.62 8.74
N ARG A 14 18.55 -12.71 7.98
CA ARG A 14 17.29 -13.22 7.39
C ARG A 14 16.17 -13.37 8.41
N THR A 15 16.46 -13.95 9.57
CA THR A 15 15.44 -14.17 10.61
C THR A 15 14.91 -12.86 11.19
N GLU A 16 15.80 -11.89 11.44
CA GLU A 16 15.41 -10.58 11.95
C GLU A 16 14.63 -9.80 10.88
N MET A 17 15.05 -9.87 9.62
CA MET A 17 14.35 -9.25 8.48
C MET A 17 12.92 -9.79 8.33
N ILE A 18 12.75 -11.12 8.40
CA ILE A 18 11.42 -11.74 8.33
C ILE A 18 10.56 -11.30 9.53
N SER A 19 11.12 -11.30 10.74
CA SER A 19 10.39 -10.84 11.93
C SER A 19 9.94 -9.38 11.78
N SER A 20 10.84 -8.51 11.32
CA SER A 20 10.51 -7.10 11.10
C SER A 20 9.42 -6.90 10.05
N LEU A 21 9.42 -7.71 9.00
CA LEU A 21 8.37 -7.68 7.99
C LEU A 21 7.03 -8.18 8.56
N SER A 22 7.06 -9.29 9.32
CA SER A 22 5.86 -9.84 9.96
C SER A 22 5.24 -8.84 10.94
N ASP A 23 6.06 -8.20 11.76
CA ASP A 23 5.63 -7.14 12.68
C ASP A 23 4.98 -5.97 11.93
N LEU A 24 5.60 -5.54 10.83
CA LEU A 24 5.08 -4.43 10.02
C LEU A 24 3.76 -4.81 9.30
N ILE A 25 3.64 -6.06 8.80
CA ILE A 25 2.41 -6.58 8.19
C ILE A 25 1.28 -6.63 9.23
N SER A 26 1.59 -6.94 10.49
CA SER A 26 0.59 -7.05 11.56
C SER A 26 -0.13 -5.74 11.85
N VAL A 27 0.37 -4.62 11.35
CA VAL A 27 -0.28 -3.32 11.42
C VAL A 27 -1.15 -3.12 10.18
N PRO A 28 -2.50 -3.12 10.28
CA PRO A 28 -3.41 -2.90 9.15
C PRO A 28 -3.43 -1.41 8.75
N SER A 29 -2.37 -0.97 8.11
CA SER A 29 -2.10 0.44 7.78
C SER A 29 -2.86 0.93 6.53
N VAL A 30 -4.16 0.67 6.48
CA VAL A 30 -5.03 1.24 5.45
C VAL A 30 -5.14 2.75 5.68
N ALA A 31 -4.78 3.54 4.67
CA ALA A 31 -4.84 4.98 4.76
C ALA A 31 -6.30 5.46 4.83
N LEU A 32 -6.59 6.29 5.80
CA LEU A 32 -7.90 6.88 6.08
C LEU A 32 -7.71 8.39 6.27
N GLU A 33 -8.77 9.15 6.02
CA GLU A 33 -8.77 10.56 6.37
C GLU A 33 -8.64 10.71 7.89
N GLY A 34 -7.51 11.24 8.32
CA GLY A 34 -7.16 11.45 9.73
C GLY A 34 -7.13 12.93 10.10
N THR A 35 -6.75 13.22 11.32
CA THR A 35 -6.67 14.58 11.85
C THR A 35 -5.46 14.75 12.76
N GLY A 36 -4.92 15.97 12.82
CA GLY A 36 -3.85 16.33 13.75
C GLY A 36 -2.57 15.52 13.54
N GLU A 37 -2.14 14.79 14.55
CA GLU A 37 -0.88 14.04 14.56
C GLU A 37 -0.94 12.72 13.75
N THR A 38 -2.12 12.32 13.30
CA THR A 38 -2.33 11.09 12.51
C THR A 38 -3.04 11.38 11.19
N PRO A 39 -2.42 12.11 10.26
CA PRO A 39 -3.08 12.61 9.06
C PRO A 39 -3.67 11.51 8.17
N PHE A 40 -3.12 10.30 8.21
CA PHE A 40 -3.58 9.14 7.44
C PHE A 40 -4.14 8.01 8.31
N GLY A 41 -4.49 8.33 9.57
CA GLY A 41 -5.05 7.38 10.53
C GLY A 41 -4.00 6.73 11.44
N GLU A 42 -4.48 6.21 12.58
CA GLU A 42 -3.62 5.70 13.65
C GLU A 42 -2.76 4.50 13.22
N ASN A 43 -3.26 3.64 12.35
CA ASN A 43 -2.52 2.45 11.95
C ASN A 43 -1.39 2.76 10.96
N VAL A 44 -1.60 3.70 10.05
CA VAL A 44 -0.51 4.22 9.20
C VAL A 44 0.58 4.85 10.07
N GLN A 45 0.17 5.64 11.07
CA GLN A 45 1.10 6.23 12.03
C GLN A 45 1.90 5.17 12.79
N LYS A 46 1.27 4.08 13.26
CA LYS A 46 1.97 2.97 13.95
C LYS A 46 2.99 2.29 13.04
N ALA A 47 2.65 2.04 11.77
CA ALA A 47 3.58 1.46 10.79
C ALA A 47 4.78 2.39 10.56
N TYR A 48 4.53 3.69 10.45
CA TYR A 48 5.57 4.70 10.31
C TYR A 48 6.49 4.79 11.53
N GLU A 49 5.92 4.86 12.73
CA GLU A 49 6.67 4.88 13.99
C GLU A 49 7.53 3.62 14.18
N TYR A 50 7.01 2.46 13.77
CA TYR A 50 7.77 1.22 13.78
C TYR A 50 9.04 1.33 12.93
N MET A 51 8.93 1.81 11.70
CA MET A 51 10.08 1.98 10.80
C MET A 51 11.08 3.02 11.32
N MET A 52 10.59 4.13 11.87
CA MET A 52 11.45 5.16 12.45
C MET A 52 12.18 4.67 13.71
N ALA A 53 11.52 3.88 14.54
CA ALA A 53 12.14 3.25 15.72
C ALA A 53 13.19 2.20 15.32
N LEU A 54 12.88 1.37 14.30
CA LEU A 54 13.82 0.40 13.75
C LEU A 54 15.07 1.10 13.20
N ALA A 55 14.91 2.19 12.48
CA ALA A 55 16.02 2.98 11.95
C ALA A 55 16.88 3.60 13.06
N ALA A 56 16.25 4.13 14.09
CA ALA A 56 16.96 4.70 15.25
C ALA A 56 17.75 3.63 16.02
N LYS A 57 17.16 2.44 16.21
CA LYS A 57 17.83 1.27 16.83
C LYS A 57 19.12 0.91 16.08
N GLU A 58 19.05 0.89 14.75
CA GLU A 58 20.20 0.58 13.90
C GLU A 58 21.17 1.77 13.69
N GLY A 59 20.88 2.92 14.29
CA GLY A 59 21.73 4.12 14.27
C GLY A 59 21.76 4.81 12.90
N PHE A 60 20.67 4.79 12.17
CA PHE A 60 20.42 5.64 11.01
C PHE A 60 19.87 7.00 11.43
N SER A 61 20.09 8.01 10.62
CA SER A 61 19.44 9.32 10.82
C SER A 61 18.02 9.27 10.24
N THR A 62 17.09 9.94 10.90
CA THR A 62 15.71 10.00 10.47
C THR A 62 15.23 11.45 10.34
N PHE A 63 14.26 11.66 9.47
CA PHE A 63 13.53 12.92 9.33
C PHE A 63 12.04 12.63 9.23
N ASN A 64 11.25 13.38 9.98
CA ASN A 64 9.79 13.30 9.99
C ASN A 64 9.21 14.63 9.55
N ALA A 65 8.43 14.62 8.48
CA ALA A 65 7.69 15.78 7.97
C ALA A 65 6.28 15.79 8.59
N ASP A 66 6.19 16.09 9.87
CA ASP A 66 4.93 16.24 10.63
C ASP A 66 3.94 15.08 10.45
N ASN A 67 4.47 13.85 10.37
CA ASN A 67 3.72 12.61 10.15
C ASN A 67 3.01 12.50 8.78
N TYR A 68 3.33 13.37 7.83
CA TYR A 68 2.87 13.25 6.44
C TYR A 68 3.77 12.35 5.59
N GLY A 69 4.98 12.08 6.05
CA GLY A 69 5.99 11.24 5.44
C GLY A 69 7.34 11.50 6.06
N GLY A 70 8.36 10.81 5.61
CA GLY A 70 9.71 11.02 6.12
C GLY A 70 10.74 10.18 5.43
N HIS A 71 11.94 10.13 6.00
CA HIS A 71 12.99 9.32 5.45
C HIS A 71 13.99 8.81 6.50
N ILE A 72 14.72 7.78 6.09
CA ILE A 72 15.83 7.16 6.81
C ILE A 72 17.08 7.36 5.97
N ASP A 73 18.12 7.97 6.55
CA ASP A 73 19.39 8.26 5.87
C ASP A 73 20.54 7.39 6.37
N PHE A 74 21.19 6.70 5.46
CA PHE A 74 22.55 6.23 5.60
C PHE A 74 23.50 7.30 5.04
N ARG A 75 24.01 8.15 5.91
CA ARG A 75 24.74 9.36 5.53
C ARG A 75 26.01 9.06 4.75
N GLY A 76 26.19 9.77 3.65
CA GLY A 76 27.39 9.76 2.83
C GLY A 76 28.46 10.75 3.28
N THR A 77 29.65 10.64 2.68
CA THR A 77 30.80 11.52 2.92
C THR A 77 30.87 12.70 1.95
N GLU A 78 30.15 12.62 0.84
CA GLU A 78 30.10 13.64 -0.21
C GLU A 78 28.67 14.18 -0.34
N GLU A 79 28.52 15.32 -1.01
CA GLU A 79 27.20 15.84 -1.35
C GLU A 79 26.45 14.90 -2.32
N GLY A 80 25.15 14.87 -2.19
CA GLY A 80 24.24 14.12 -3.05
C GLY A 80 23.45 13.06 -2.30
N ILE A 81 22.30 12.71 -2.87
CA ILE A 81 21.35 11.76 -2.31
C ILE A 81 20.91 10.81 -3.40
N VAL A 82 21.00 9.51 -3.12
CA VAL A 82 20.36 8.44 -3.89
C VAL A 82 19.17 7.94 -3.08
N ALA A 83 17.98 7.99 -3.66
CA ALA A 83 16.78 7.57 -2.93
C ALA A 83 16.28 6.20 -3.36
N VAL A 84 15.75 5.47 -2.38
CA VAL A 84 14.76 4.41 -2.56
C VAL A 84 13.45 4.97 -2.02
N ILE A 85 12.38 4.89 -2.80
CA ILE A 85 11.08 5.43 -2.43
C ILE A 85 10.12 4.26 -2.28
N GLY A 86 9.53 4.10 -1.10
CA GLY A 86 8.51 3.11 -0.82
C GLY A 86 7.43 3.69 0.07
N HIS A 87 6.38 2.91 0.34
CA HIS A 87 5.27 3.34 1.18
C HIS A 87 4.89 2.30 2.24
N LEU A 88 4.14 2.74 3.24
CA LEU A 88 3.75 1.93 4.39
C LEU A 88 2.24 1.73 4.51
N ASP A 89 1.46 2.52 3.78
CA ASP A 89 0.03 2.29 3.66
C ASP A 89 -0.25 1.11 2.74
N VAL A 90 -1.43 0.57 2.85
CA VAL A 90 -1.88 -0.59 2.07
C VAL A 90 -3.35 -0.42 1.68
N VAL A 91 -3.76 -1.02 0.56
CA VAL A 91 -5.19 -1.16 0.24
C VAL A 91 -5.90 -2.04 1.27
N PRO A 92 -7.22 -1.91 1.45
CA PRO A 92 -8.00 -2.84 2.28
C PRO A 92 -7.77 -4.30 1.87
N GLU A 93 -7.82 -5.19 2.85
CA GLU A 93 -7.54 -6.61 2.64
C GLU A 93 -8.46 -7.28 1.62
N GLY A 94 -9.75 -6.89 1.58
CA GLY A 94 -10.76 -7.57 0.78
C GLY A 94 -11.13 -8.95 1.32
N ASP A 95 -11.76 -9.77 0.49
CA ASP A 95 -12.22 -11.12 0.84
C ASP A 95 -11.37 -12.20 0.12
N GLY A 96 -11.50 -13.46 0.57
CA GLY A 96 -10.96 -14.63 -0.14
C GLY A 96 -9.55 -15.04 0.26
N TRP A 97 -9.06 -14.60 1.40
CA TRP A 97 -7.79 -15.04 1.97
C TRP A 97 -7.89 -16.44 2.57
N ASP A 98 -6.86 -17.26 2.35
CA ASP A 98 -6.71 -18.59 2.97
C ASP A 98 -5.97 -18.53 4.32
N PHE A 99 -5.46 -17.35 4.70
CA PHE A 99 -4.75 -17.06 5.95
C PHE A 99 -5.12 -15.64 6.44
N ASP A 100 -4.70 -15.29 7.65
CA ASP A 100 -4.91 -13.95 8.18
C ASP A 100 -4.16 -12.92 7.32
N PRO A 101 -4.85 -11.99 6.66
CA PRO A 101 -4.22 -10.98 5.81
C PRO A 101 -3.22 -10.08 6.55
N TYR A 102 -3.32 -10.00 7.87
CA TYR A 102 -2.39 -9.24 8.72
C TYR A 102 -1.57 -10.15 9.65
N GLY A 103 -1.55 -11.46 9.41
CA GLY A 103 -0.79 -12.41 10.21
C GLY A 103 0.73 -12.31 10.01
N GLY A 104 1.18 -11.95 8.83
CA GLY A 104 2.61 -11.91 8.51
C GLY A 104 3.29 -13.27 8.64
N GLU A 105 2.55 -14.35 8.43
CA GLU A 105 3.02 -15.71 8.63
C GLU A 105 4.02 -16.15 7.58
N LEU A 106 5.02 -16.95 8.00
CA LEU A 106 5.95 -17.59 7.07
C LEU A 106 5.38 -18.96 6.65
N ILE A 107 4.83 -19.04 5.43
CA ILE A 107 4.22 -20.23 4.86
C ILE A 107 5.05 -20.66 3.65
N ASP A 108 5.57 -21.89 3.65
CA ASP A 108 6.38 -22.49 2.56
C ASP A 108 7.54 -21.60 2.08
N GLY A 109 8.11 -20.79 2.99
CA GLY A 109 9.22 -19.90 2.70
C GLY A 109 8.83 -18.49 2.23
N TYR A 110 7.53 -18.20 2.15
CA TYR A 110 6.97 -16.89 1.81
C TYR A 110 6.40 -16.21 3.04
N VAL A 111 6.65 -14.92 3.21
CA VAL A 111 5.96 -14.11 4.21
C VAL A 111 4.62 -13.69 3.60
N CYS A 112 3.54 -14.21 4.17
CA CYS A 112 2.19 -14.05 3.64
C CYS A 112 1.46 -12.93 4.38
N GLY A 113 0.79 -12.05 3.63
CA GLY A 113 -0.04 -10.99 4.20
C GLY A 113 -0.18 -9.76 3.30
N ARG A 114 -1.12 -8.90 3.62
CA ARG A 114 -1.33 -7.62 2.93
C ARG A 114 -0.10 -6.73 3.16
N GLY A 115 0.48 -6.21 2.06
CA GLY A 115 1.71 -5.41 2.10
C GLY A 115 3.00 -6.22 2.02
N SER A 116 2.95 -7.56 1.97
CA SER A 116 4.17 -8.37 1.84
C SER A 116 4.90 -8.13 0.51
N THR A 117 4.20 -7.76 -0.54
CA THR A 117 4.75 -7.44 -1.86
C THR A 117 4.66 -5.94 -2.14
N ASP A 118 3.57 -5.31 -1.77
CA ASP A 118 3.22 -3.92 -2.05
C ASP A 118 2.85 -3.22 -0.74
N ASP A 119 3.71 -2.38 -0.17
CA ASP A 119 5.15 -2.18 -0.47
C ASP A 119 6.02 -2.42 0.78
N LYS A 120 5.45 -2.90 1.91
CA LYS A 120 6.17 -3.13 3.17
C LYS A 120 7.35 -4.10 3.01
N GLY A 121 7.19 -5.16 2.18
CA GLY A 121 8.26 -6.10 1.89
C GLY A 121 9.47 -5.44 1.22
N PRO A 122 9.31 -4.76 0.09
CA PRO A 122 10.37 -4.00 -0.55
C PRO A 122 10.99 -2.92 0.33
N VAL A 123 10.18 -2.22 1.15
CA VAL A 123 10.69 -1.25 2.15
C VAL A 123 11.62 -1.92 3.16
N ILE A 124 11.21 -3.05 3.75
CA ILE A 124 12.04 -3.83 4.69
C ILE A 124 13.28 -4.38 3.99
N ALA A 125 13.17 -4.89 2.77
CA ALA A 125 14.31 -5.39 2.00
C ALA A 125 15.32 -4.27 1.75
N SER A 126 14.87 -3.08 1.38
CA SER A 126 15.70 -1.89 1.18
C SER A 126 16.39 -1.44 2.45
N PHE A 127 15.67 -1.44 3.57
CA PHE A 127 16.22 -1.12 4.89
C PHE A 127 17.31 -2.10 5.30
N TYR A 128 17.08 -3.40 5.15
CA TYR A 128 18.08 -4.42 5.49
C TYR A 128 19.26 -4.44 4.53
N ALA A 129 19.12 -4.02 3.29
CA ALA A 129 20.24 -3.77 2.40
C ALA A 129 21.13 -2.63 2.90
N MET A 130 20.55 -1.53 3.38
CA MET A 130 21.28 -0.43 4.01
C MET A 130 21.98 -0.90 5.29
N LYS A 131 21.30 -1.69 6.14
CA LYS A 131 21.85 -2.27 7.37
C LYS A 131 23.05 -3.17 7.06
N ALA A 132 22.93 -4.08 6.10
CA ALA A 132 24.00 -4.98 5.70
C ALA A 132 25.25 -4.23 5.21
N LEU A 133 25.08 -3.21 4.39
CA LEU A 133 26.20 -2.36 3.96
C LEU A 133 26.90 -1.69 5.15
N LYS A 134 26.13 -1.17 6.11
CA LYS A 134 26.67 -0.56 7.33
C LYS A 134 27.44 -1.56 8.20
N GLU A 135 26.90 -2.77 8.37
CA GLU A 135 27.55 -3.85 9.13
C GLU A 135 28.84 -4.34 8.47
N CYS A 136 28.96 -4.24 7.14
CA CYS A 136 30.20 -4.47 6.42
C CYS A 136 31.24 -3.32 6.57
N GLY A 137 30.92 -2.29 7.34
CA GLY A 137 31.78 -1.11 7.51
C GLY A 137 31.82 -0.19 6.28
N TYR A 138 30.86 -0.35 5.37
CA TYR A 138 30.77 0.53 4.21
C TYR A 138 30.32 1.93 4.62
N THR A 139 30.94 2.93 4.06
CA THR A 139 30.50 4.32 4.15
C THR A 139 30.18 4.81 2.74
N PRO A 140 28.92 5.14 2.44
CA PRO A 140 28.56 5.57 1.10
C PRO A 140 29.18 6.93 0.76
N LYS A 141 29.45 7.18 -0.52
CA LYS A 141 29.85 8.51 -0.97
C LYS A 141 28.67 9.47 -0.88
N LYS A 142 27.59 9.18 -1.60
CA LYS A 142 26.35 9.92 -1.48
C LYS A 142 25.47 9.29 -0.39
N THR A 143 24.66 10.10 0.27
CA THR A 143 23.66 9.59 1.22
C THR A 143 22.70 8.65 0.50
N ILE A 144 22.48 7.46 1.08
CA ILE A 144 21.38 6.56 0.66
C ILE A 144 20.18 6.89 1.52
N ARG A 145 19.10 7.29 0.89
CA ARG A 145 17.86 7.72 1.56
C ARG A 145 16.72 6.77 1.23
N LEU A 146 16.13 6.16 2.25
CA LEU A 146 14.88 5.44 2.14
C LEU A 146 13.73 6.39 2.51
N ILE A 147 12.95 6.80 1.52
CA ILE A 147 11.78 7.67 1.70
C ILE A 147 10.56 6.78 1.97
N LEU A 148 9.76 7.16 2.95
CA LEU A 148 8.57 6.45 3.41
C LEU A 148 7.34 7.29 3.11
N GLY A 149 6.56 6.87 2.10
CA GLY A 149 5.22 7.37 1.81
C GLY A 149 4.19 6.77 2.77
N LEU A 150 3.09 7.48 2.99
CA LEU A 150 2.07 7.10 3.98
C LEU A 150 0.64 7.11 3.41
N ASP A 151 0.45 7.49 2.15
CA ASP A 151 -0.84 7.56 1.45
C ASP A 151 -0.70 7.34 -0.07
N GLU A 152 0.21 6.44 -0.46
CA GLU A 152 0.47 6.10 -1.86
C GLU A 152 -0.78 5.54 -2.54
N GLU A 153 -1.46 4.62 -1.87
CA GLU A 153 -2.65 3.92 -2.31
C GLU A 153 -3.91 4.81 -2.40
N THR A 154 -3.76 6.09 -2.09
CA THR A 154 -4.87 7.05 -2.07
C THR A 154 -4.58 8.33 -2.86
N ASN A 155 -4.09 9.38 -2.23
CA ASN A 155 -4.05 10.71 -2.83
C ASN A 155 -2.66 11.35 -2.92
N TRP A 156 -1.61 10.73 -2.41
CA TRP A 156 -0.23 11.23 -2.42
C TRP A 156 -0.03 12.57 -1.71
N HIS A 157 -0.96 12.98 -0.85
CA HIS A 157 -0.86 14.26 -0.11
C HIS A 157 0.35 14.28 0.82
N GLY A 158 0.72 13.13 1.37
CA GLY A 158 1.89 12.98 2.22
C GLY A 158 3.18 13.26 1.48
N MET A 159 3.33 12.73 0.26
CA MET A 159 4.52 12.99 -0.56
C MET A 159 4.59 14.46 -0.99
N ASP A 160 3.46 15.06 -1.35
CA ASP A 160 3.40 16.50 -1.66
C ASP A 160 3.82 17.37 -0.47
N TYR A 161 3.43 16.96 0.74
CA TYR A 161 3.84 17.65 1.97
C TYR A 161 5.33 17.45 2.24
N TYR A 162 5.81 16.21 2.21
CA TYR A 162 7.21 15.85 2.42
C TYR A 162 8.15 16.64 1.49
N LEU A 163 7.84 16.69 0.18
CA LEU A 163 8.65 17.40 -0.82
C LEU A 163 8.80 18.91 -0.56
N LYS A 164 7.83 19.50 0.14
CA LYS A 164 7.85 20.94 0.52
C LYS A 164 8.63 21.21 1.80
N HIS A 165 8.88 20.18 2.63
CA HIS A 165 9.46 20.35 3.95
C HIS A 165 10.86 19.69 4.08
N VAL A 166 11.27 18.90 3.09
CA VAL A 166 12.61 18.32 3.07
C VAL A 166 13.63 19.35 2.60
N ASP A 167 14.78 19.44 3.28
CA ASP A 167 15.83 20.42 2.97
C ASP A 167 16.45 20.21 1.58
N ARG A 168 16.55 18.95 1.15
CA ARG A 168 17.18 18.59 -0.12
C ARG A 168 16.48 17.39 -0.76
N LEU A 169 16.17 17.53 -2.05
CA LEU A 169 15.65 16.46 -2.89
C LEU A 169 16.76 15.50 -3.32
N PRO A 170 16.44 14.21 -3.57
CA PRO A 170 17.37 13.27 -4.18
C PRO A 170 17.86 13.70 -5.56
N ASP A 171 19.11 13.37 -5.90
CA ASP A 171 19.66 13.58 -7.24
C ASP A 171 19.07 12.56 -8.24
N PHE A 172 18.85 11.34 -7.78
CA PHE A 172 18.20 10.24 -8.50
C PHE A 172 17.78 9.15 -7.51
N GLY A 173 16.98 8.20 -7.98
CA GLY A 173 16.52 7.10 -7.15
C GLY A 173 15.72 6.09 -7.97
N PHE A 174 15.13 5.15 -7.26
CA PHE A 174 14.17 4.19 -7.79
C PHE A 174 13.10 3.87 -6.76
N THR A 175 11.98 3.33 -7.21
CA THR A 175 10.97 2.71 -6.36
C THR A 175 11.02 1.19 -6.58
N PRO A 176 11.02 0.39 -5.50
CA PRO A 176 10.95 -1.07 -5.60
C PRO A 176 9.50 -1.60 -5.68
N ASP A 177 8.54 -0.71 -5.77
CA ASP A 177 7.10 -0.97 -5.76
C ASP A 177 6.62 -1.41 -7.15
N ALA A 178 7.16 -2.52 -7.65
CA ALA A 178 6.81 -3.07 -8.95
C ALA A 178 7.44 -4.45 -9.20
N ASP A 179 7.07 -5.07 -10.31
CA ASP A 179 7.64 -6.34 -10.76
C ASP A 179 9.11 -6.21 -11.17
N PHE A 180 9.88 -7.28 -10.92
CA PHE A 180 11.27 -7.38 -11.33
C PHE A 180 11.43 -7.83 -12.78
N PRO A 181 12.55 -7.47 -13.47
CA PRO A 181 13.72 -6.77 -12.92
C PRO A 181 13.63 -5.25 -12.99
N ALA A 182 12.85 -4.69 -13.87
CA ALA A 182 12.66 -3.24 -14.00
C ALA A 182 11.47 -2.94 -14.93
N ILE A 183 10.70 -1.93 -14.55
CA ILE A 183 9.62 -1.35 -15.35
C ILE A 183 10.14 -0.04 -15.95
N ASN A 184 10.04 0.11 -17.27
CA ASN A 184 10.51 1.28 -18.01
C ASN A 184 9.38 2.14 -18.58
N GLY A 185 8.13 1.82 -18.25
CA GLY A 185 6.97 2.58 -18.69
C GLY A 185 5.69 2.06 -18.05
N GLU A 186 4.83 2.98 -17.70
CA GLU A 186 3.51 2.71 -17.12
C GLU A 186 2.43 3.42 -17.92
N MET A 187 1.21 2.88 -17.85
CA MET A 187 0.04 3.53 -18.43
C MET A 187 -0.44 4.63 -17.49
N GLY A 188 -0.86 5.76 -18.08
CA GLY A 188 -1.51 6.81 -17.31
C GLY A 188 -2.85 6.33 -16.73
N ILE A 189 -3.18 6.81 -15.54
CA ILE A 189 -4.45 6.54 -14.86
C ILE A 189 -5.39 7.74 -15.05
N LEU A 190 -6.63 7.46 -15.47
CA LEU A 190 -7.71 8.43 -15.52
C LEU A 190 -8.89 7.92 -14.72
N ILE A 191 -9.22 8.62 -13.63
CA ILE A 191 -10.40 8.34 -12.81
C ILE A 191 -11.45 9.40 -13.12
N PHE A 192 -12.67 8.99 -13.38
CA PHE A 192 -13.79 9.89 -13.63
C PHE A 192 -15.10 9.31 -13.12
N ASP A 193 -16.00 10.19 -12.70
CA ASP A 193 -17.34 9.82 -12.27
C ASP A 193 -18.35 10.04 -13.40
N ILE A 194 -19.17 9.03 -13.65
CA ILE A 194 -20.36 9.17 -14.48
C ILE A 194 -21.57 9.30 -13.56
N VAL A 195 -22.12 10.51 -13.50
CA VAL A 195 -23.24 10.82 -12.60
C VAL A 195 -24.51 11.02 -13.40
N ARG A 196 -25.54 10.23 -13.06
CA ARG A 196 -26.90 10.45 -13.53
C ARG A 196 -27.82 10.74 -12.36
N LYS A 197 -28.48 11.88 -12.40
CA LYS A 197 -29.54 12.22 -11.45
C LYS A 197 -30.88 11.68 -11.98
N PHE A 198 -31.63 11.04 -11.11
CA PHE A 198 -32.98 10.58 -11.40
C PHE A 198 -33.97 11.46 -10.66
N ASP A 199 -35.16 11.58 -11.22
CA ASP A 199 -36.29 12.20 -10.52
C ASP A 199 -36.64 11.35 -9.28
N PRO A 200 -37.26 11.95 -8.25
CA PRO A 200 -37.77 11.19 -7.12
C PRO A 200 -38.62 10.00 -7.55
N PRO A 201 -38.53 8.86 -6.85
CA PRO A 201 -39.24 7.66 -7.22
C PRO A 201 -40.74 7.92 -7.43
N GLY A 202 -41.25 7.42 -8.54
CA GLY A 202 -42.70 7.41 -8.78
C GLY A 202 -43.37 6.41 -7.81
N SER A 203 -44.62 6.61 -7.51
CA SER A 203 -45.33 5.82 -6.49
C SER A 203 -45.74 4.40 -6.95
N LYS A 204 -45.37 3.93 -8.14
CA LYS A 204 -45.82 2.63 -8.68
C LYS A 204 -44.74 1.93 -9.49
N GLY A 205 -44.53 0.65 -9.19
CA GLY A 205 -43.66 -0.26 -9.93
C GLY A 205 -42.42 -0.70 -9.19
N LEU A 206 -41.46 -1.20 -9.96
CA LEU A 206 -40.16 -1.64 -9.45
C LEU A 206 -39.16 -0.46 -9.45
N GLU A 207 -38.61 -0.20 -8.33
CA GLU A 207 -37.64 0.90 -8.11
C GLU A 207 -36.31 0.37 -7.57
N LEU A 208 -35.22 0.92 -8.05
CA LEU A 208 -33.87 0.70 -7.49
C LEU A 208 -33.65 1.70 -6.35
N SER A 209 -33.67 1.21 -5.10
CA SER A 209 -33.45 2.03 -3.91
C SER A 209 -31.97 2.34 -3.67
N SER A 210 -31.12 1.36 -3.92
CA SER A 210 -29.66 1.54 -3.85
C SER A 210 -28.94 0.48 -4.69
N ILE A 211 -27.74 0.85 -5.14
CA ILE A 211 -26.77 -0.10 -5.70
C ILE A 211 -25.39 0.30 -5.21
N LYS A 212 -24.62 -0.69 -4.77
CA LYS A 212 -23.23 -0.50 -4.34
C LYS A 212 -22.42 -1.69 -4.80
N GLY A 213 -21.24 -1.44 -5.36
CA GLY A 213 -20.28 -2.47 -5.76
C GLY A 213 -18.89 -1.89 -5.93
N GLY A 214 -17.88 -2.71 -5.67
CA GLY A 214 -16.49 -2.30 -5.65
C GLY A 214 -16.10 -1.50 -4.41
N THR A 215 -14.80 -1.46 -4.14
CA THR A 215 -14.19 -0.77 -2.98
C THR A 215 -13.23 0.35 -3.40
N ALA A 216 -12.64 0.25 -4.60
CA ALA A 216 -11.68 1.22 -5.12
C ALA A 216 -11.83 1.39 -6.63
N ALA A 217 -11.46 2.57 -7.15
CA ALA A 217 -11.59 2.90 -8.57
C ALA A 217 -10.64 2.10 -9.48
N ASN A 218 -9.52 1.66 -8.96
CA ASN A 218 -8.51 0.85 -9.65
C ASN A 218 -8.73 -0.67 -9.48
N SER A 219 -9.81 -1.09 -8.82
CA SER A 219 -10.11 -2.50 -8.57
C SER A 219 -11.41 -2.93 -9.25
N VAL A 220 -11.42 -4.11 -9.86
CA VAL A 220 -12.65 -4.71 -10.41
C VAL A 220 -13.55 -5.15 -9.25
N ALA A 221 -14.79 -4.73 -9.26
CA ALA A 221 -15.77 -5.11 -8.25
C ALA A 221 -15.99 -6.64 -8.25
N ASP A 222 -15.66 -7.29 -7.15
CA ASP A 222 -15.91 -8.72 -6.89
C ASP A 222 -17.34 -8.99 -6.42
N LEU A 223 -17.94 -7.99 -5.76
CA LEU A 223 -19.30 -8.03 -5.24
C LEU A 223 -20.04 -6.73 -5.56
N ALA A 224 -21.31 -6.88 -5.95
CA ALA A 224 -22.26 -5.77 -6.01
C ALA A 224 -23.58 -6.16 -5.35
N ARG A 225 -24.20 -5.19 -4.66
CA ARG A 225 -25.52 -5.35 -4.03
C ARG A 225 -26.46 -4.28 -4.54
N ALA A 226 -27.66 -4.69 -4.89
CA ALA A 226 -28.75 -3.78 -5.23
C ALA A 226 -29.93 -4.02 -4.31
N VAL A 227 -30.59 -2.95 -3.87
CA VAL A 227 -31.85 -2.99 -3.10
C VAL A 227 -32.96 -2.49 -4.01
N LEU A 228 -33.93 -3.33 -4.22
CA LEU A 228 -35.08 -3.06 -5.06
C LEU A 228 -36.35 -2.96 -4.21
N HIS A 229 -37.19 -2.01 -4.52
CA HIS A 229 -38.52 -1.89 -3.96
C HIS A 229 -39.55 -2.11 -5.10
N ASP A 230 -40.52 -2.99 -4.90
CA ASP A 230 -41.59 -3.21 -5.84
C ASP A 230 -42.95 -3.06 -5.15
N SER A 231 -43.60 -1.95 -5.44
CA SER A 231 -44.94 -1.65 -4.88
C SER A 231 -46.08 -2.51 -5.47
N THR A 232 -45.79 -3.23 -6.56
CA THR A 232 -46.80 -4.05 -7.27
C THR A 232 -46.57 -5.55 -7.12
N GLY A 233 -45.38 -5.97 -6.74
CA GLY A 233 -44.95 -7.37 -6.67
C GLY A 233 -44.69 -8.04 -8.03
N ALA A 234 -45.03 -7.40 -9.13
CA ALA A 234 -44.92 -7.99 -10.47
C ALA A 234 -43.53 -7.89 -11.10
N GLY A 235 -42.71 -6.97 -10.62
CA GLY A 235 -41.39 -6.73 -11.16
C GLY A 235 -40.30 -7.74 -10.71
N TYR A 236 -40.45 -8.33 -9.54
CA TYR A 236 -39.51 -9.27 -8.98
C TYR A 236 -39.28 -10.52 -9.81
N ASP A 237 -40.35 -11.13 -10.30
CA ASP A 237 -40.26 -12.35 -11.11
C ASP A 237 -39.52 -12.09 -12.43
N LYS A 238 -39.77 -10.96 -13.05
CA LYS A 238 -39.06 -10.54 -14.26
C LYS A 238 -37.58 -10.35 -14.02
N ILE A 239 -37.19 -9.69 -12.91
CA ILE A 239 -35.77 -9.51 -12.55
C ILE A 239 -35.11 -10.85 -12.26
N LYS A 240 -35.74 -11.73 -11.48
CA LYS A 240 -35.20 -13.07 -11.22
C LYS A 240 -34.95 -13.85 -12.51
N GLN A 241 -35.83 -13.79 -13.46
CA GLN A 241 -35.63 -14.43 -14.76
C GLN A 241 -34.44 -13.81 -15.53
N GLN A 242 -34.35 -12.49 -15.56
CA GLN A 242 -33.22 -11.80 -16.22
C GLN A 242 -31.87 -12.09 -15.55
N LEU A 243 -31.84 -12.11 -14.22
CA LEU A 243 -30.62 -12.45 -13.46
C LEU A 243 -30.21 -13.91 -13.69
N ALA A 244 -31.16 -14.84 -13.75
CA ALA A 244 -30.87 -16.23 -14.05
C ALA A 244 -30.31 -16.40 -15.47
N ALA A 245 -30.86 -15.74 -16.46
CA ALA A 245 -30.37 -15.75 -17.83
C ALA A 245 -28.98 -15.12 -17.94
N PHE A 246 -28.73 -14.00 -17.26
CA PHE A 246 -27.41 -13.34 -17.23
C PHE A 246 -26.34 -14.22 -16.56
N ARG A 247 -26.70 -14.85 -15.43
CA ARG A 247 -25.85 -15.80 -14.76
C ARG A 247 -25.42 -16.96 -15.66
N GLU A 248 -26.35 -17.52 -16.39
CA GLU A 248 -26.09 -18.61 -17.34
C GLU A 248 -25.17 -18.14 -18.48
N GLU A 249 -25.44 -16.94 -19.05
CA GLU A 249 -24.65 -16.36 -20.14
C GLU A 249 -23.22 -16.01 -19.71
N LYS A 250 -23.03 -15.44 -18.53
CA LYS A 250 -21.73 -14.90 -18.07
C LYS A 250 -20.97 -15.83 -17.13
N GLY A 251 -21.57 -16.90 -16.66
CA GLY A 251 -20.94 -17.82 -15.71
C GLY A 251 -20.66 -17.21 -14.33
N CYS A 252 -21.29 -16.08 -13.98
CA CYS A 252 -21.09 -15.39 -12.72
C CYS A 252 -22.02 -15.92 -11.60
N ARG A 253 -21.63 -15.68 -10.35
CA ARG A 253 -22.49 -15.96 -9.17
C ARG A 253 -23.34 -14.72 -8.87
N ILE A 254 -24.65 -14.88 -8.81
CA ILE A 254 -25.61 -13.84 -8.44
C ILE A 254 -26.48 -14.37 -7.31
#